data_e4cb00cf5b350c4ee32ddd289e8094a3
#
_entry.id   e4cb00cf5b350c4ee32ddd289e8094a3
#
_cell.length_a   1.000
_cell.length_b   1.000
_cell.length_c   1.000
_cell.angle_alpha   90.00
_cell.angle_beta   90.00
_cell.angle_gamma   90.00
#
_symmetry.space_group_name_H-M   'P 1'
#
loop_
_entity.id
_entity.type
_entity.pdbx_description
1 polymer ?
#
loop_
_entity_poly.entity_id
_entity_poly.type
_entity_poly.pdbx_seq_one_letter_code
_entity_poly.pdbx_strand_id
1 'polypeptide(L)' 'MATNIVGKVKWYNSTKNFGFIEQENGGKDVFVHKSAVDAAGLHSLEEGQDVIFDLEEKQGKAYAVNLRMK' A
#
# COMPACT_ATOMS: atom_id res chain seq x y z
N MET A 1 -14.36 5.29 -1.91
CA MET A 1 -13.10 5.06 -1.17
C MET A 1 -13.36 4.04 -0.06
N ALA A 2 -12.57 3.02 0.02
CA ALA A 2 -12.67 2.02 1.08
C ALA A 2 -11.62 2.33 2.16
N THR A 3 -11.96 2.07 3.41
CA THR A 3 -11.07 2.35 4.55
C THR A 3 -10.74 1.09 5.31
N ASN A 4 -9.63 1.15 6.05
CA ASN A 4 -9.18 0.04 6.91
C ASN A 4 -9.07 -1.28 6.16
N ILE A 5 -8.47 -1.24 4.97
CA ILE A 5 -8.23 -2.43 4.18
C ILE A 5 -6.96 -3.10 4.70
N VAL A 6 -7.05 -4.39 5.00
CA VAL A 6 -5.88 -5.17 5.41
C VAL A 6 -5.24 -5.77 4.18
N GLY A 7 -3.93 -5.64 4.08
CA GLY A 7 -3.20 -6.20 2.96
C GLY A 7 -1.81 -6.63 3.36
N LYS A 8 -1.11 -7.22 2.39
CA LYS A 8 0.25 -7.70 2.58
C LYS A 8 1.11 -7.14 1.46
N VAL A 9 2.25 -6.60 1.81
CA VAL A 9 3.17 -6.03 0.82
C VAL A 9 3.66 -7.15 -0.10
N LYS A 10 3.38 -6.99 -1.39
CA LYS A 10 3.82 -7.94 -2.39
C LYS A 10 5.29 -7.70 -2.73
N TRP A 11 5.63 -6.44 -2.96
CA TRP A 11 7.03 -6.01 -3.11
C TRP A 11 7.06 -4.49 -3.05
N TYR A 12 8.23 -3.97 -2.73
CA TYR A 12 8.46 -2.53 -2.70
C TYR A 12 9.87 -2.25 -3.20
N ASN A 13 10.00 -1.27 -4.09
CA ASN A 13 11.29 -0.88 -4.66
C ASN A 13 11.63 0.54 -4.25
N SER A 14 12.55 0.69 -3.30
CA SER A 14 12.93 2.00 -2.80
C SER A 14 13.67 2.85 -3.82
N THR A 15 14.28 2.23 -4.81
CA THR A 15 14.97 2.96 -5.88
C THR A 15 13.94 3.63 -6.81
N LYS A 16 12.84 2.96 -7.08
CA LYS A 16 11.77 3.48 -7.92
C LYS A 16 10.70 4.22 -7.14
N ASN A 17 10.76 4.14 -5.81
CA ASN A 17 9.86 4.84 -4.89
C ASN A 17 8.41 4.36 -4.97
N PHE A 18 8.19 3.09 -5.27
CA PHE A 18 6.83 2.55 -5.26
C PHE A 18 6.85 1.03 -5.07
N GLY A 19 5.68 0.50 -4.78
CA GLY A 19 5.49 -0.93 -4.64
C GLY A 19 4.03 -1.31 -4.80
N PHE A 20 3.71 -2.55 -4.52
CA PHE A 20 2.35 -3.06 -4.60
C PHE A 20 1.99 -3.84 -3.34
N ILE A 21 0.74 -3.70 -2.95
CA ILE A 21 0.17 -4.38 -1.80
C ILE A 21 -0.93 -5.30 -2.31
N GLU A 22 -0.92 -6.54 -1.88
CA GLU A 22 -1.97 -7.49 -2.18
C GLU A 22 -3.05 -7.39 -1.11
N GLN A 23 -4.31 -7.22 -1.52
CA GLN A 23 -5.41 -7.14 -0.58
C GLN A 23 -5.69 -8.53 0.00
N GLU A 24 -5.91 -8.58 1.31
CA GLU A 24 -6.17 -9.84 1.99
C GLU A 24 -7.42 -10.53 1.47
N ASN A 25 -8.39 -9.76 1.03
CA ASN A 25 -9.66 -10.30 0.52
C ASN A 25 -9.58 -10.84 -0.92
N GLY A 26 -8.37 -10.91 -1.47
CA GLY A 26 -8.19 -11.39 -2.83
C GLY A 26 -8.48 -10.37 -3.92
N GLY A 27 -8.61 -9.10 -3.55
CA GLY A 27 -8.81 -8.03 -4.53
C GLY A 27 -7.59 -7.75 -5.36
N LYS A 28 -7.69 -6.72 -6.19
CA LYS A 28 -6.58 -6.35 -7.08
C LYS A 28 -5.39 -5.81 -6.29
N ASP A 29 -4.21 -5.90 -6.88
CA ASP A 29 -3.02 -5.28 -6.32
C ASP A 29 -3.22 -3.78 -6.21
N VAL A 30 -2.74 -3.20 -5.11
CA VAL A 30 -2.88 -1.78 -4.84
C VAL A 30 -1.51 -1.13 -4.93
N PHE A 31 -1.44 -0.04 -5.69
CA PHE A 31 -0.21 0.72 -5.85
C PHE A 31 0.07 1.53 -4.58
N VAL A 32 1.30 1.50 -4.09
CA VAL A 32 1.73 2.33 -2.97
C VAL A 32 2.95 3.13 -3.39
N HIS A 33 2.87 4.45 -3.22
CA HIS A 33 3.96 5.35 -3.55
C HIS A 33 4.75 5.71 -2.29
N LYS A 34 6.02 6.05 -2.49
CA LYS A 34 6.89 6.43 -1.37
C LYS A 34 6.29 7.54 -0.50
N SER A 35 5.55 8.47 -1.11
CA SER A 35 4.93 9.56 -0.35
C SER A 35 3.97 9.02 0.71
N ALA A 36 3.23 7.95 0.42
CA ALA A 36 2.34 7.32 1.39
C ALA A 36 3.13 6.63 2.49
N VAL A 37 4.25 6.02 2.14
CA VAL A 37 5.15 5.37 3.10
C VAL A 37 5.75 6.42 4.04
N ASP A 38 6.23 7.52 3.49
CA ASP A 38 6.80 8.61 4.29
C ASP A 38 5.74 9.23 5.20
N ALA A 39 4.54 9.44 4.70
CA ALA A 39 3.44 10.01 5.49
C ALA A 39 3.07 9.11 6.67
N ALA A 40 3.30 7.81 6.55
CA ALA A 40 3.05 6.86 7.62
C ALA A 40 4.20 6.80 8.64
N GLY A 41 5.27 7.55 8.40
CA GLY A 41 6.45 7.52 9.27
C GLY A 41 7.37 6.33 9.02
N LEU A 42 7.20 5.68 7.88
CA LEU A 42 8.01 4.52 7.49
C LEU A 42 9.07 4.94 6.49
N HIS A 43 10.13 4.16 6.37
CA HIS A 43 11.18 4.43 5.39
C HIS A 43 11.02 3.56 4.16
N SER A 44 10.53 2.35 4.33
CA SER A 44 10.32 1.41 3.25
C SER A 44 9.36 0.34 3.73
N LEU A 45 8.97 -0.54 2.82
CA LEU A 45 8.11 -1.68 3.13
C LEU A 45 8.87 -2.96 2.78
N GLU A 46 8.63 -4.00 3.56
CA GLU A 46 9.24 -5.30 3.32
C GLU A 46 8.24 -6.26 2.68
N GLU A 47 8.73 -7.13 1.83
CA GLU A 47 7.90 -8.15 1.20
C GLU A 47 7.24 -9.02 2.28
N GLY A 48 5.94 -9.22 2.14
CA GLY A 48 5.18 -10.03 3.09
C GLY A 48 4.74 -9.29 4.34
N GLN A 49 5.04 -8.00 4.46
CA GLN A 49 4.67 -7.22 5.62
C GLN A 49 3.17 -6.95 5.64
N ASP A 50 2.54 -7.13 6.80
CA ASP A 50 1.10 -6.84 6.96
C ASP A 50 0.90 -5.36 7.20
N VAL A 51 -0.03 -4.77 6.47
CA VAL A 51 -0.33 -3.33 6.56
C VAL A 51 -1.83 -3.11 6.51
N ILE A 52 -2.25 -1.95 7.00
CA ILE A 52 -3.62 -1.47 6.88
C ILE A 52 -3.57 -0.15 6.11
N PHE A 53 -4.49 0.04 5.20
CA PHE A 53 -4.51 1.25 4.39
C PHE A 53 -5.93 1.58 3.95
N ASP A 54 -6.10 2.80 3.45
CA ASP A 54 -7.33 3.20 2.81
C ASP A 54 -7.12 3.09 1.31
N LEU A 55 -8.14 2.64 0.61
CA LEU A 55 -8.09 2.45 -0.84
C LEU A 55 -8.67 3.67 -1.53
N GLU A 56 -7.89 4.26 -2.43
CA GLU A 56 -8.34 5.37 -3.24
C GLU A 56 -8.17 5.01 -4.71
N GLU A 57 -9.20 5.23 -5.50
CA GLU A 57 -9.16 4.96 -6.94
C GLU A 57 -9.08 6.27 -7.71
N LYS A 58 -8.13 6.34 -8.63
CA LYS A 58 -7.97 7.48 -9.54
C LYS A 58 -7.63 6.96 -10.92
N GLN A 59 -8.35 7.44 -11.92
CA GLN A 59 -8.08 7.10 -13.32
C GLN A 59 -7.97 5.58 -13.54
N GLY A 60 -8.83 4.83 -12.87
CA GLY A 60 -8.87 3.39 -13.02
C GLY A 60 -7.79 2.63 -12.27
N LYS A 61 -7.01 3.31 -11.45
CA LYS A 61 -5.95 2.68 -10.66
C LYS A 61 -6.27 2.77 -9.18
N ALA A 62 -5.91 1.74 -8.42
CA ALA A 62 -6.10 1.71 -6.99
C ALA A 62 -4.81 2.09 -6.27
N TYR A 63 -4.90 3.03 -5.34
CA TYR A 63 -3.77 3.54 -4.57
C TYR A 63 -3.99 3.32 -3.09
N ALA A 64 -2.93 2.98 -2.37
CA ALA A 64 -2.95 2.90 -0.92
C ALA A 64 -2.63 4.28 -0.34
N VAL A 65 -3.48 4.75 0.56
CA VAL A 65 -3.27 6.01 1.28
C VAL A 65 -3.49 5.75 2.76
N ASN A 66 -3.04 6.67 3.61
CA ASN A 66 -3.16 6.52 5.06
C ASN A 66 -2.63 5.17 5.55
N LEU A 67 -1.46 4.82 5.06
CA LEU A 67 -0.83 3.53 5.34
C LEU A 67 -0.49 3.41 6.83
N ARG A 68 -0.77 2.24 7.39
CA ARG A 68 -0.48 1.95 8.80
C ARG A 68 0.05 0.53 8.92
N MET A 69 0.86 0.32 9.93
CA MET A 69 1.27 -1.03 10.29
C MET A 69 0.11 -1.76 10.97
N LYS A 70 -0.02 -3.03 10.66
CA LYS A 70 -1.05 -3.85 11.29
C LYS A 70 -0.66 -4.19 12.73
#